data_8408dc5bce451431c689ac3012ba85c2
#
_entry.id   8408dc5bce451431c689ac3012ba85c2
#
_cell.length_a   1.000
_cell.length_b   1.000
_cell.length_c   1.000
_cell.angle_alpha   90.00
_cell.angle_beta   90.00
_cell.angle_gamma   90.00
#
_symmetry.space_group_name_H-M   'P 1'
#
loop_
_entity.id
_entity.type
_entity.pdbx_description
1 polymer ?
#
loop_
_entity_poly.entity_id
_entity_poly.type
_entity_poly.pdbx_seq_one_letter_code
_entity_poly.pdbx_strand_id
1 'polypeptide(L)'
;CLVGSEMCIRDRVNRGYRIEFNSAIGPYKGGLRFHPSVNISIIKFLGFEQIFKNSLTGLPIGGGKGGSDFDPKGKSDAEVMRFCQSFMTELCKYIGPNTDVPAGDIGVGAREIGYMFGQYKRIRNEFCGVLTGKGLKWGGSLVRTEATGYGLCYFTEAMLQDKGNSFKGKKVVISGSGNVAIYAAEKATMLG
;
A
#
# COMPACT_ATOMS: atom_id res chain seq x y z
N CYS A 1 15.51 -4.61 -9.73
CA CYS A 1 15.18 -4.04 -11.03
C CYS A 1 15.51 -2.55 -11.03
N LEU A 2 16.12 -2.05 -12.09
CA LEU A 2 16.35 -0.62 -12.32
C LEU A 2 15.18 -0.09 -13.12
N VAL A 3 14.49 0.90 -12.58
CA VAL A 3 13.40 1.59 -13.26
C VAL A 3 13.90 2.96 -13.67
N GLY A 4 14.09 3.20 -14.97
CA GLY A 4 14.42 4.49 -15.52
C GLY A 4 13.16 5.24 -15.95
N SER A 5 13.07 6.53 -15.65
CA SER A 5 12.12 7.44 -16.27
C SER A 5 12.90 8.46 -17.10
N GLU A 6 12.77 8.41 -18.40
CA GLU A 6 13.30 9.46 -19.28
C GLU A 6 12.50 10.75 -19.06
N MET A 7 13.16 11.80 -18.71
CA MET A 7 12.64 13.15 -18.80
C MET A 7 13.74 14.15 -19.12
N CYS A 8 13.61 14.78 -20.25
CA CYS A 8 14.35 15.93 -20.76
C CYS A 8 15.62 16.34 -19.98
N ILE A 9 16.77 15.96 -20.48
CA ILE A 9 18.11 16.45 -20.15
C ILE A 9 18.79 15.84 -18.90
N ARG A 10 18.07 15.15 -17.98
CA ARG A 10 18.69 14.40 -16.87
C ARG A 10 17.93 13.12 -16.60
N ASP A 11 18.44 12.01 -17.10
CA ASP A 11 17.95 10.68 -16.76
C ASP A 11 18.13 10.44 -15.26
N ARG A 12 17.03 10.26 -14.55
CA ARG A 12 17.08 9.83 -13.16
C ARG A 12 16.80 8.35 -13.10
N VAL A 13 17.78 7.59 -12.65
CA VAL A 13 17.63 6.16 -12.38
C VAL A 13 17.17 5.99 -10.96
N ASN A 14 16.03 5.32 -10.77
CA ASN A 14 15.54 4.88 -9.47
C ASN A 14 15.62 3.36 -9.36
N ARG A 15 15.82 2.87 -8.14
CA ARG A 15 15.84 1.45 -7.85
C ARG A 15 14.46 0.99 -7.40
N GLY A 16 13.93 -0.04 -8.05
CA GLY A 16 12.69 -0.69 -7.68
C GLY A 16 12.93 -2.05 -7.05
N TYR A 17 12.11 -2.39 -6.06
CA TYR A 17 12.18 -3.64 -5.33
C TYR A 17 10.79 -4.26 -5.21
N ARG A 18 10.72 -5.61 -5.32
CA ARG A 18 9.58 -6.41 -4.89
C ARG A 18 10.11 -7.64 -4.17
N ILE A 19 9.64 -7.88 -2.96
CA ILE A 19 9.93 -9.05 -2.16
C ILE A 19 8.66 -9.87 -2.03
N GLU A 20 8.69 -11.04 -2.62
CA GLU A 20 7.72 -12.10 -2.46
C GLU A 20 8.19 -12.97 -1.30
N PHE A 21 7.73 -12.66 -0.07
CA PHE A 21 8.34 -13.19 1.13
C PHE A 21 7.80 -14.58 1.48
N ASN A 22 6.49 -14.75 1.50
CA ASN A 22 5.86 -16.03 1.83
C ASN A 22 4.47 -16.15 1.20
N SER A 23 4.19 -17.27 0.56
CA SER A 23 2.92 -17.58 -0.10
C SER A 23 2.26 -18.87 0.44
N ALA A 24 2.68 -19.36 1.62
CA ALA A 24 2.19 -20.62 2.17
C ALA A 24 0.67 -20.69 2.34
N ILE A 25 0.02 -19.55 2.61
CA ILE A 25 -1.43 -19.47 2.82
C ILE A 25 -2.18 -18.74 1.70
N GLY A 26 -1.50 -18.28 0.65
CA GLY A 26 -2.14 -17.61 -0.48
C GLY A 26 -1.17 -16.70 -1.27
N PRO A 27 -1.66 -16.01 -2.31
CA PRO A 27 -0.86 -15.12 -3.12
C PRO A 27 -0.12 -14.07 -2.29
N TYR A 28 1.07 -13.68 -2.73
CA TYR A 28 1.81 -12.60 -2.07
C TYR A 28 0.98 -11.33 -2.07
N LYS A 29 0.96 -10.64 -0.94
CA LYS A 29 0.15 -9.43 -0.75
C LYS A 29 0.90 -8.41 0.09
N GLY A 30 0.96 -7.17 -0.39
CA GLY A 30 1.52 -6.06 0.39
C GLY A 30 1.80 -4.82 -0.44
N GLY A 31 1.99 -3.69 0.26
CA GLY A 31 2.09 -2.36 -0.34
C GLY A 31 3.36 -2.12 -1.13
N LEU A 32 3.29 -1.09 -1.98
CA LEU A 32 4.43 -0.46 -2.64
C LEU A 32 4.70 0.88 -1.95
N ARG A 33 5.95 1.13 -1.57
CA ARG A 33 6.38 2.38 -0.94
C ARG A 33 7.26 3.19 -1.89
N PHE A 34 6.90 4.46 -2.13
CA PHE A 34 7.76 5.40 -2.86
C PHE A 34 8.28 6.46 -1.89
N HIS A 35 9.54 6.32 -1.53
CA HIS A 35 10.21 7.23 -0.60
C HIS A 35 11.73 7.13 -0.78
N PRO A 36 12.47 8.25 -0.70
CA PRO A 36 13.93 8.25 -0.93
C PRO A 36 14.73 7.35 0.02
N SER A 37 14.19 7.02 1.20
CA SER A 37 14.85 6.09 2.13
C SER A 37 14.72 4.62 1.75
N VAL A 38 13.91 4.28 0.75
CA VAL A 38 13.66 2.88 0.37
C VAL A 38 14.95 2.21 -0.12
N ASN A 39 15.25 1.08 0.49
CA ASN A 39 16.35 0.19 0.11
C ASN A 39 15.93 -1.27 0.34
N ILE A 40 16.76 -2.20 -0.10
CA ILE A 40 16.43 -3.63 -0.04
C ILE A 40 16.21 -4.13 1.39
N SER A 41 16.97 -3.63 2.38
CA SER A 41 16.85 -4.05 3.78
C SER A 41 15.52 -3.61 4.38
N ILE A 42 15.08 -2.38 4.10
CA ILE A 42 13.77 -1.87 4.53
C ILE A 42 12.65 -2.69 3.89
N ILE A 43 12.73 -2.99 2.60
CA ILE A 43 11.69 -3.77 1.91
C ILE A 43 11.64 -5.22 2.43
N LYS A 44 12.77 -5.83 2.73
CA LYS A 44 12.82 -7.16 3.37
C LYS A 44 12.14 -7.14 4.74
N PHE A 45 12.49 -6.19 5.59
CA PHE A 45 11.89 -6.04 6.90
C PHE A 45 10.37 -5.84 6.82
N LEU A 46 9.91 -4.93 5.96
CA LEU A 46 8.48 -4.68 5.76
C LEU A 46 7.76 -5.90 5.16
N GLY A 47 8.42 -6.70 4.32
CA GLY A 47 7.89 -7.97 3.82
C GLY A 47 7.72 -9.00 4.92
N PHE A 48 8.66 -9.06 5.84
CA PHE A 48 8.59 -9.91 7.04
C PHE A 48 7.40 -9.51 7.93
N GLU A 49 7.25 -8.23 8.26
CA GLU A 49 6.09 -7.74 9.02
C GLU A 49 4.76 -8.06 8.32
N GLN A 50 4.72 -7.96 6.99
CA GLN A 50 3.52 -8.21 6.21
C GLN A 50 3.02 -9.65 6.33
N ILE A 51 3.89 -10.64 6.57
CA ILE A 51 3.49 -12.03 6.79
C ILE A 51 2.57 -12.13 8.02
N PHE A 52 3.01 -11.59 9.14
CA PHE A 52 2.25 -11.63 10.40
C PHE A 52 0.95 -10.83 10.28
N LYS A 53 1.03 -9.63 9.72
CA LYS A 53 -0.15 -8.80 9.48
C LYS A 53 -1.22 -9.55 8.68
N ASN A 54 -0.84 -10.22 7.61
CA ASN A 54 -1.79 -10.90 6.73
C ASN A 54 -2.31 -12.19 7.37
N SER A 55 -1.46 -12.98 8.03
CA SER A 55 -1.88 -14.23 8.70
C SER A 55 -2.91 -13.99 9.80
N LEU A 56 -2.81 -12.88 10.53
CA LEU A 56 -3.76 -12.50 11.59
C LEU A 56 -5.15 -12.11 11.07
N THR A 57 -5.32 -11.89 9.77
CA THR A 57 -6.64 -11.61 9.17
C THR A 57 -7.49 -12.86 9.00
N GLY A 58 -6.89 -14.05 9.03
CA GLY A 58 -7.56 -15.32 8.69
C GLY A 58 -7.87 -15.49 7.19
N LEU A 59 -7.44 -14.55 6.34
CA LEU A 59 -7.65 -14.61 4.90
C LEU A 59 -6.53 -15.39 4.20
N PRO A 60 -6.81 -16.06 3.07
CA PRO A 60 -5.82 -16.82 2.30
C PRO A 60 -4.92 -15.88 1.49
N ILE A 61 -4.13 -15.06 2.14
CA ILE A 61 -3.19 -14.11 1.54
C ILE A 61 -1.81 -14.24 2.18
N GLY A 62 -0.80 -14.35 1.35
CA GLY A 62 0.61 -14.38 1.74
C GLY A 62 1.17 -12.99 2.04
N GLY A 63 2.47 -12.90 2.24
CA GLY A 63 3.17 -11.65 2.55
C GLY A 63 4.16 -11.25 1.46
N GLY A 64 4.07 -10.01 1.01
CA GLY A 64 5.01 -9.39 0.10
C GLY A 64 5.11 -7.89 0.35
N LYS A 65 6.18 -7.29 -0.11
CA LYS A 65 6.40 -5.84 -0.02
C LYS A 65 7.23 -5.35 -1.20
N GLY A 66 7.00 -4.11 -1.61
CA GLY A 66 7.81 -3.51 -2.67
C GLY A 66 7.94 -2.00 -2.52
N GLY A 67 8.60 -1.40 -3.45
CA GLY A 67 8.77 0.05 -3.49
C GLY A 67 9.95 0.52 -4.31
N SER A 68 10.22 1.79 -4.23
CA SER A 68 11.33 2.46 -4.91
C SER A 68 11.84 3.64 -4.09
N ASP A 69 13.10 3.99 -4.29
CA ASP A 69 13.73 5.20 -3.78
C ASP A 69 13.24 6.48 -4.49
N PHE A 70 12.28 6.38 -5.39
CA PHE A 70 11.61 7.51 -6.01
C PHE A 70 10.87 8.36 -4.98
N ASP A 71 11.11 9.68 -5.01
CA ASP A 71 10.38 10.64 -4.18
C ASP A 71 9.26 11.31 -4.99
N PRO A 72 7.98 11.03 -4.70
CA PRO A 72 6.86 11.67 -5.40
C PRO A 72 6.60 13.11 -4.94
N LYS A 73 7.20 13.56 -3.82
CA LYS A 73 6.98 14.91 -3.30
C LYS A 73 7.55 15.95 -4.26
N GLY A 74 6.77 16.99 -4.52
CA GLY A 74 7.15 18.09 -5.40
C GLY A 74 7.22 17.71 -6.89
N LYS A 75 6.77 16.52 -7.26
CA LYS A 75 6.64 16.09 -8.66
C LYS A 75 5.25 16.39 -9.20
N SER A 76 5.20 16.78 -10.46
CA SER A 76 3.93 16.92 -11.19
C SER A 76 3.25 15.56 -11.39
N ASP A 77 1.94 15.57 -11.61
CA ASP A 77 1.18 14.36 -11.92
C ASP A 77 1.72 13.61 -13.14
N ALA A 78 2.19 14.35 -14.14
CA ALA A 78 2.78 13.76 -15.33
C ALA A 78 4.12 13.06 -15.03
N GLU A 79 4.94 13.60 -14.15
CA GLU A 79 6.19 12.95 -13.72
C GLU A 79 5.91 11.67 -12.92
N VAL A 80 4.98 11.75 -11.96
CA VAL A 80 4.58 10.59 -11.17
C VAL A 80 3.96 9.51 -12.05
N MET A 81 3.11 9.90 -13.01
CA MET A 81 2.51 8.96 -13.96
C MET A 81 3.56 8.24 -14.79
N ARG A 82 4.54 8.95 -15.38
CA ARG A 82 5.62 8.33 -16.16
C ARG A 82 6.45 7.36 -15.31
N PHE A 83 6.78 7.75 -14.08
CA PHE A 83 7.47 6.86 -13.16
C PHE A 83 6.65 5.59 -12.86
N CYS A 84 5.36 5.72 -12.52
CA CYS A 84 4.46 4.60 -12.26
C CYS A 84 4.33 3.67 -13.47
N GLN A 85 4.26 4.23 -14.67
CA GLN A 85 4.22 3.45 -15.91
C GLN A 85 5.52 2.67 -16.14
N SER A 86 6.66 3.31 -15.97
CA SER A 86 7.97 2.67 -16.10
C SER A 86 8.18 1.57 -15.06
N PHE A 87 7.84 1.86 -13.79
CA PHE A 87 7.89 0.90 -12.69
C PHE A 87 7.02 -0.33 -12.96
N MET A 88 5.77 -0.11 -13.41
CA MET A 88 4.83 -1.19 -13.72
C MET A 88 5.26 -2.00 -14.95
N THR A 89 5.91 -1.41 -15.93
CA THR A 89 6.44 -2.13 -17.11
C THR A 89 7.39 -3.26 -16.70
N GLU A 90 8.19 -3.03 -15.67
CA GLU A 90 9.06 -4.06 -15.13
C GLU A 90 8.34 -5.00 -14.15
N LEU A 91 7.51 -4.43 -13.27
CA LEU A 91 6.82 -5.18 -12.23
C LEU A 91 5.76 -6.14 -12.79
N CYS A 92 5.08 -5.81 -13.88
CA CYS A 92 3.99 -6.62 -14.46
C CYS A 92 4.41 -8.04 -14.87
N LYS A 93 5.70 -8.31 -14.98
CA LYS A 93 6.25 -9.64 -15.29
C LYS A 93 6.13 -10.62 -14.12
N TYR A 94 5.98 -10.12 -12.90
CA TYR A 94 6.05 -10.89 -11.66
C TYR A 94 4.74 -10.93 -10.89
N ILE A 95 3.81 -10.02 -11.16
CA ILE A 95 2.57 -9.86 -10.41
C ILE A 95 1.36 -10.40 -11.17
N GLY A 96 0.32 -10.72 -10.42
CA GLY A 96 -0.95 -11.20 -10.99
C GLY A 96 -1.97 -11.43 -9.89
N PRO A 97 -3.27 -11.53 -10.22
CA PRO A 97 -4.35 -11.66 -9.24
C PRO A 97 -4.23 -12.89 -8.35
N ASN A 98 -3.59 -13.95 -8.85
CA ASN A 98 -3.41 -15.23 -8.14
C ASN A 98 -1.95 -15.49 -7.73
N THR A 99 -1.05 -14.57 -8.00
CA THR A 99 0.40 -14.73 -7.73
C THR A 99 0.87 -13.73 -6.71
N ASP A 100 0.80 -12.44 -7.04
CA ASP A 100 1.25 -11.35 -6.19
C ASP A 100 0.40 -10.11 -6.45
N VAL A 101 -0.23 -9.58 -5.41
CA VAL A 101 -1.17 -8.46 -5.47
C VAL A 101 -0.64 -7.27 -4.67
N PRO A 102 0.04 -6.32 -5.32
CA PRO A 102 0.50 -5.09 -4.67
C PRO A 102 -0.66 -4.18 -4.23
N ALA A 103 -0.34 -3.27 -3.32
CA ALA A 103 -1.26 -2.28 -2.77
C ALA A 103 -0.55 -0.92 -2.59
N GLY A 104 -1.27 0.09 -2.12
CA GLY A 104 -0.68 1.35 -1.68
C GLY A 104 0.05 1.25 -0.34
N ASP A 105 0.99 2.17 -0.15
CA ASP A 105 1.73 2.42 1.10
C ASP A 105 2.24 3.88 1.07
N ILE A 106 3.22 4.26 1.87
CA ILE A 106 3.79 5.61 1.87
C ILE A 106 4.19 6.03 0.44
N GLY A 107 3.72 7.20 0.00
CA GLY A 107 3.99 7.73 -1.33
C GLY A 107 3.24 7.05 -2.48
N VAL A 108 2.37 6.08 -2.19
CA VAL A 108 1.55 5.37 -3.17
C VAL A 108 0.09 5.37 -2.73
N GLY A 109 -0.67 6.32 -3.23
CA GLY A 109 -2.11 6.44 -2.99
C GLY A 109 -2.95 5.96 -4.20
N ALA A 110 -4.22 6.35 -4.19
CA ALA A 110 -5.17 6.00 -5.25
C ALA A 110 -4.72 6.49 -6.64
N ARG A 111 -4.04 7.65 -6.71
CA ARG A 111 -3.48 8.21 -7.94
C ARG A 111 -2.42 7.30 -8.54
N GLU A 112 -1.41 6.92 -7.75
CA GLU A 112 -0.31 6.05 -8.17
C GLU A 112 -0.82 4.65 -8.54
N ILE A 113 -1.73 4.11 -7.75
CA ILE A 113 -2.40 2.83 -8.06
C ILE A 113 -3.14 2.92 -9.38
N GLY A 114 -3.81 4.06 -9.66
CA GLY A 114 -4.48 4.29 -10.94
C GLY A 114 -3.53 4.26 -12.13
N TYR A 115 -2.41 4.96 -12.03
CA TYR A 115 -1.39 4.98 -13.08
C TYR A 115 -0.77 3.59 -13.32
N MET A 116 -0.47 2.87 -12.25
CA MET A 116 0.08 1.52 -12.34
C MET A 116 -0.93 0.52 -12.92
N PHE A 117 -2.19 0.59 -12.50
CA PHE A 117 -3.25 -0.29 -13.04
C PHE A 117 -3.50 -0.04 -14.52
N GLY A 118 -3.56 1.23 -14.94
CA GLY A 118 -3.70 1.59 -16.34
C GLY A 118 -2.57 1.03 -17.21
N GLN A 119 -1.33 1.09 -16.71
CA GLN A 119 -0.18 0.53 -17.43
C GLN A 119 -0.21 -1.01 -17.44
N TYR A 120 -0.57 -1.66 -16.35
CA TYR A 120 -0.74 -3.11 -16.30
C TYR A 120 -1.78 -3.57 -17.33
N LYS A 121 -2.97 -2.94 -17.32
CA LYS A 121 -4.03 -3.21 -18.29
C LYS A 121 -3.55 -3.04 -19.73
N ARG A 122 -2.77 -1.99 -19.99
CA ARG A 122 -2.22 -1.71 -21.34
C ARG A 122 -1.25 -2.79 -21.82
N ILE A 123 -0.40 -3.31 -20.91
CA ILE A 123 0.62 -4.33 -21.25
C ILE A 123 0.00 -5.73 -21.35
N ARG A 124 -0.83 -6.08 -20.37
CA ARG A 124 -1.38 -7.43 -20.24
C ARG A 124 -2.69 -7.62 -21.02
N ASN A 125 -3.34 -6.53 -21.43
CA ASN A 125 -4.69 -6.53 -22.01
C ASN A 125 -5.74 -7.21 -21.11
N GLU A 126 -5.60 -7.09 -19.78
CA GLU A 126 -6.43 -7.72 -18.77
C GLU A 126 -7.03 -6.71 -17.81
N PHE A 127 -8.32 -6.83 -17.52
CA PHE A 127 -8.99 -6.11 -16.42
C PHE A 127 -9.21 -7.07 -15.27
N CYS A 128 -8.29 -7.10 -14.31
CA CYS A 128 -8.28 -8.11 -13.23
C CYS A 128 -7.91 -7.51 -11.87
N GLY A 129 -7.98 -8.35 -10.82
CA GLY A 129 -7.73 -7.99 -9.43
C GLY A 129 -6.25 -7.88 -9.05
N VAL A 130 -5.37 -7.48 -9.94
CA VAL A 130 -3.91 -7.44 -9.74
C VAL A 130 -3.41 -6.42 -8.72
N LEU A 131 -4.18 -5.38 -8.43
CA LEU A 131 -3.84 -4.33 -7.46
C LEU A 131 -5.01 -4.06 -6.53
N THR A 132 -4.75 -3.72 -5.27
CA THR A 132 -5.76 -3.17 -4.36
C THR A 132 -5.53 -1.68 -4.10
N GLY A 133 -6.57 -0.97 -3.62
CA GLY A 133 -6.55 0.49 -3.49
C GLY A 133 -6.98 1.21 -4.77
N LYS A 134 -7.65 0.51 -5.68
CA LYS A 134 -8.23 1.06 -6.90
C LYS A 134 -9.42 1.97 -6.60
N GLY A 135 -9.69 2.92 -7.50
CA GLY A 135 -10.92 3.71 -7.48
C GLY A 135 -12.17 2.85 -7.72
N LEU A 136 -13.31 3.25 -7.15
CA LEU A 136 -14.58 2.50 -7.24
C LEU A 136 -15.01 2.21 -8.68
N LYS A 137 -14.82 3.17 -9.58
CA LYS A 137 -15.24 3.07 -10.99
C LYS A 137 -14.48 2.01 -11.81
N TRP A 138 -13.39 1.47 -11.26
CA TRP A 138 -12.52 0.53 -11.95
C TRP A 138 -12.03 -0.62 -11.05
N GLY A 139 -12.94 -1.13 -10.23
CA GLY A 139 -12.79 -2.36 -9.47
C GLY A 139 -12.27 -2.18 -8.04
N GLY A 140 -12.40 -0.99 -7.46
CA GLY A 140 -12.08 -0.70 -6.06
C GLY A 140 -13.18 -1.15 -5.10
N SER A 141 -12.84 -1.21 -3.81
CA SER A 141 -13.74 -1.57 -2.71
C SER A 141 -14.25 -0.33 -1.98
N LEU A 142 -15.47 -0.41 -1.46
CA LEU A 142 -16.03 0.58 -0.52
C LEU A 142 -15.28 0.55 0.82
N VAL A 143 -15.38 1.64 1.60
CA VAL A 143 -14.82 1.78 2.96
C VAL A 143 -13.31 1.51 3.05
N ARG A 144 -12.58 1.62 1.94
CA ARG A 144 -11.13 1.39 1.94
C ARG A 144 -10.36 2.53 2.60
N THR A 145 -10.86 3.76 2.47
CA THR A 145 -10.18 4.98 2.95
C THR A 145 -10.12 5.01 4.47
N GLU A 146 -11.21 4.67 5.14
CA GLU A 146 -11.38 4.69 6.60
C GLU A 146 -10.82 3.44 7.29
N ALA A 147 -10.72 2.34 6.57
CA ALA A 147 -10.56 1.00 7.11
C ALA A 147 -9.38 0.85 8.10
N THR A 148 -8.25 1.47 7.83
CA THR A 148 -7.06 1.33 8.69
C THR A 148 -7.25 2.07 10.01
N GLY A 149 -7.72 3.32 9.97
CA GLY A 149 -7.99 4.12 11.18
C GLY A 149 -9.10 3.52 12.03
N TYR A 150 -10.18 3.12 11.40
CA TYR A 150 -11.31 2.47 12.08
C TYR A 150 -10.91 1.12 12.70
N GLY A 151 -10.21 0.29 11.96
CA GLY A 151 -9.73 -1.01 12.45
C GLY A 151 -8.80 -0.89 13.65
N LEU A 152 -7.92 0.12 13.66
CA LEU A 152 -7.08 0.44 14.82
C LEU A 152 -7.94 0.75 16.05
N CYS A 153 -8.96 1.57 15.93
CA CYS A 153 -9.85 1.92 17.04
C CYS A 153 -10.68 0.72 17.51
N TYR A 154 -11.22 -0.10 16.63
CA TYR A 154 -11.93 -1.31 16.99
C TYR A 154 -11.03 -2.30 17.75
N PHE A 155 -9.81 -2.50 17.30
CA PHE A 155 -8.85 -3.35 18.00
C PHE A 155 -8.51 -2.79 19.39
N THR A 156 -8.29 -1.47 19.49
CA THR A 156 -8.03 -0.79 20.76
C THR A 156 -9.23 -0.92 21.72
N GLU A 157 -10.46 -0.76 21.22
CA GLU A 157 -11.67 -0.93 22.03
C GLU A 157 -11.77 -2.36 22.57
N ALA A 158 -11.52 -3.38 21.75
CA ALA A 158 -11.50 -4.77 22.18
C ALA A 158 -10.46 -5.01 23.30
N MET A 159 -9.25 -4.45 23.14
CA MET A 159 -8.20 -4.51 24.17
C MET A 159 -8.60 -3.81 25.47
N LEU A 160 -9.32 -2.70 25.41
CA LEU A 160 -9.82 -1.98 26.57
C LEU A 160 -10.92 -2.79 27.28
N GLN A 161 -11.85 -3.37 26.52
CA GLN A 161 -12.94 -4.20 27.04
C GLN A 161 -12.43 -5.44 27.78
N ASP A 162 -11.38 -6.08 27.26
CA ASP A 162 -10.71 -7.21 27.95
C ASP A 162 -10.17 -6.82 29.33
N LYS A 163 -9.87 -5.54 29.55
CA LYS A 163 -9.43 -4.96 30.83
C LYS A 163 -10.55 -4.26 31.62
N GLY A 164 -11.82 -4.45 31.24
CA GLY A 164 -12.97 -3.79 31.87
C GLY A 164 -13.03 -2.27 31.62
N ASN A 165 -12.43 -1.79 30.51
CA ASN A 165 -12.39 -0.38 30.14
C ASN A 165 -13.03 -0.14 28.77
N SER A 166 -13.16 1.13 28.37
CA SER A 166 -13.64 1.56 27.04
C SER A 166 -12.99 2.89 26.64
N PHE A 167 -13.25 3.40 25.46
CA PHE A 167 -12.85 4.76 25.05
C PHE A 167 -13.55 5.86 25.84
N LYS A 168 -14.73 5.58 26.38
CA LYS A 168 -15.59 6.59 27.03
C LYS A 168 -14.84 7.40 28.07
N GLY A 169 -14.79 8.72 27.86
CA GLY A 169 -14.15 9.69 28.75
C GLY A 169 -12.61 9.62 28.79
N LYS A 170 -11.97 8.91 27.90
CA LYS A 170 -10.50 8.83 27.85
C LYS A 170 -9.90 9.93 26.98
N LYS A 171 -8.74 10.42 27.38
CA LYS A 171 -7.92 11.29 26.52
C LYS A 171 -7.12 10.40 25.55
N VAL A 172 -7.33 10.61 24.26
CA VAL A 172 -6.63 9.92 23.17
C VAL A 172 -5.64 10.89 22.53
N VAL A 173 -4.40 10.46 22.34
CA VAL A 173 -3.35 11.22 21.64
C VAL A 173 -2.97 10.48 20.38
N ILE A 174 -3.01 11.17 19.24
CA ILE A 174 -2.69 10.63 17.92
C ILE A 174 -1.55 11.45 17.32
N SER A 175 -0.48 10.76 16.89
CA SER A 175 0.63 11.38 16.19
C SER A 175 0.43 11.28 14.68
N GLY A 176 0.62 12.42 13.98
CA GLY A 176 0.48 12.52 12.53
C GLY A 176 -0.81 13.18 12.08
N SER A 177 -0.90 13.47 10.78
CA SER A 177 -2.04 14.15 10.13
C SER A 177 -2.45 13.49 8.81
N GLY A 178 -1.99 12.25 8.57
CA GLY A 178 -2.33 11.49 7.38
C GLY A 178 -3.66 10.75 7.50
N ASN A 179 -3.99 9.97 6.48
CA ASN A 179 -5.24 9.21 6.39
C ASN A 179 -5.56 8.41 7.66
N VAL A 180 -4.63 7.62 8.15
CA VAL A 180 -4.85 6.77 9.35
C VAL A 180 -5.15 7.62 10.58
N ALA A 181 -4.41 8.71 10.78
CA ALA A 181 -4.59 9.60 11.93
C ALA A 181 -5.96 10.28 11.91
N ILE A 182 -6.41 10.78 10.76
CA ILE A 182 -7.70 11.43 10.59
C ILE A 182 -8.85 10.48 10.93
N TYR A 183 -8.88 9.30 10.34
CA TYR A 183 -9.95 8.33 10.59
C TYR A 183 -9.86 7.65 11.96
N ALA A 184 -8.68 7.55 12.55
CA ALA A 184 -8.55 7.12 13.93
C ALA A 184 -9.11 8.17 14.90
N ALA A 185 -8.87 9.46 14.67
CA ALA A 185 -9.44 10.54 15.47
C ALA A 185 -10.97 10.57 15.38
N GLU A 186 -11.51 10.49 14.16
CA GLU A 186 -12.95 10.42 13.92
C GLU A 186 -13.59 9.24 14.67
N LYS A 187 -13.01 8.04 14.51
CA LYS A 187 -13.57 6.83 15.11
C LYS A 187 -13.44 6.81 16.65
N ALA A 188 -12.31 7.26 17.18
CA ALA A 188 -12.13 7.37 18.63
C ALA A 188 -13.16 8.33 19.25
N THR A 189 -13.45 9.45 18.57
CA THR A 189 -14.50 10.39 19.00
C THR A 189 -15.90 9.75 18.98
N MET A 190 -16.19 8.91 17.98
CA MET A 190 -17.48 8.18 17.93
C MET A 190 -17.64 7.14 19.02
N LEU A 191 -16.54 6.60 19.52
CA LEU A 191 -16.54 5.57 20.57
C LEU A 191 -16.59 6.15 22.01
N GLY A 192 -16.49 7.48 22.15
CA GLY A 192 -16.65 8.20 23.43
C GLY A 192 -15.43 8.88 23.95
#